data_d8c003087cc3bbb18d256948ba42f9ef
#
_entry.id   d8c003087cc3bbb18d256948ba42f9ef
#
_cell.length_a   1.000
_cell.length_b   1.000
_cell.length_c   1.000
_cell.angle_alpha   90.00
_cell.angle_beta   90.00
_cell.angle_gamma   90.00
#
_symmetry.space_group_name_H-M   'P 1'
#
loop_
_entity.id
_entity.type
_entity.pdbx_description
1 polymer ?
#
loop_
_entity_poly.entity_id
_entity_poly.type
_entity_poly.pdbx_seq_one_letter_code
_entity_poly.pdbx_strand_id
1 'polypeptide(L)'
;SPLEDITEKEAADHLFRLFEDAVKIRMQCDVPFGAYLSGGVDSSSVVAVMSRHHSRKVKTFCLGYEDQPEGQFAGKMQDIVYAREMSKRLGTDHHELIITADQFAETMPSVLSAFDEPFSGTVSTYFLSMLIKKHVKVALSGDGADELFGSYLAHRLALPIEKYLELTQRVRGPIEWSNLSEEEKQAFRPFENRDPFVFLQSIASSKISAWRNSLSVFNDAEKRQLLTDEFFEVMGPPVPENIYEVMEQTLTAKDTLNKSLEIDQKELLPNQVLPFVDRLSMAHSVEVRVPYLD
;
A
#
# COMPACT_ATOMS: atom_id res chain seq x y z
N SER A 1 -17.23 -16.13 -9.20
CA SER A 1 -16.42 -17.25 -9.74
C SER A 1 -15.25 -16.70 -10.54
N PRO A 2 -14.06 -17.32 -10.49
CA PRO A 2 -12.96 -16.92 -11.34
C PRO A 2 -13.41 -16.85 -12.80
N LEU A 3 -12.98 -15.82 -13.54
CA LEU A 3 -13.16 -15.76 -14.98
C LEU A 3 -12.12 -16.70 -15.58
N GLU A 4 -12.51 -17.94 -15.81
CA GLU A 4 -11.70 -18.93 -16.52
C GLU A 4 -11.82 -18.62 -18.03
N ASP A 5 -10.73 -18.76 -18.78
CA ASP A 5 -10.68 -18.58 -20.24
C ASP A 5 -10.82 -17.13 -20.77
N ILE A 6 -10.41 -16.13 -20.01
CA ILE A 6 -10.33 -14.75 -20.47
C ILE A 6 -8.89 -14.40 -20.90
N THR A 7 -8.72 -13.73 -22.03
CA THR A 7 -7.41 -13.22 -22.45
C THR A 7 -6.98 -12.01 -21.61
N GLU A 8 -5.68 -11.75 -21.53
CA GLU A 8 -5.15 -10.56 -20.83
C GLU A 8 -5.78 -9.26 -21.34
N LYS A 9 -5.98 -9.14 -22.65
CA LYS A 9 -6.61 -7.96 -23.25
C LYS A 9 -8.07 -7.82 -22.81
N GLU A 10 -8.83 -8.89 -22.83
CA GLU A 10 -10.24 -8.88 -22.38
C GLU A 10 -10.34 -8.56 -20.89
N ALA A 11 -9.43 -9.10 -20.08
CA ALA A 11 -9.34 -8.78 -18.66
C ALA A 11 -9.04 -7.28 -18.44
N ALA A 12 -8.06 -6.73 -19.15
CA ALA A 12 -7.71 -5.32 -19.08
C ALA A 12 -8.86 -4.39 -19.52
N ASP A 13 -9.53 -4.74 -20.63
CA ASP A 13 -10.69 -3.98 -21.12
C ASP A 13 -11.87 -4.04 -20.14
N HIS A 14 -12.08 -5.18 -19.47
CA HIS A 14 -13.12 -5.34 -18.47
C HIS A 14 -12.80 -4.55 -17.21
N LEU A 15 -11.58 -4.69 -16.69
CA LEU A 15 -11.09 -3.94 -15.53
C LEU A 15 -11.21 -2.43 -15.76
N PHE A 16 -10.78 -1.95 -16.94
CA PHE A 16 -10.86 -0.54 -17.25
C PHE A 16 -12.31 -0.02 -17.21
N ARG A 17 -13.27 -0.77 -17.74
CA ARG A 17 -14.71 -0.38 -17.71
C ARG A 17 -15.25 -0.31 -16.28
N LEU A 18 -14.93 -1.31 -15.45
CA LEU A 18 -15.34 -1.32 -14.04
C LEU A 18 -14.74 -0.14 -13.30
N PHE A 19 -13.44 0.08 -13.46
CA PHE A 19 -12.73 1.19 -12.82
C PHE A 19 -13.25 2.56 -13.27
N GLU A 20 -13.49 2.74 -14.58
CA GLU A 20 -14.07 3.97 -15.10
C GLU A 20 -15.45 4.26 -14.51
N ASP A 21 -16.29 3.23 -14.37
CA ASP A 21 -17.61 3.34 -13.76
C ASP A 21 -17.52 3.68 -12.28
N ALA A 22 -16.68 2.98 -11.55
CA ALA A 22 -16.40 3.22 -10.13
C ALA A 22 -15.95 4.67 -9.86
N VAL A 23 -15.06 5.22 -10.68
CA VAL A 23 -14.64 6.62 -10.56
C VAL A 23 -15.79 7.57 -10.84
N LYS A 24 -16.60 7.33 -11.90
CA LYS A 24 -17.75 8.18 -12.25
C LYS A 24 -18.80 8.22 -11.14
N ILE A 25 -19.13 7.08 -10.57
CA ILE A 25 -20.08 7.00 -9.47
C ILE A 25 -19.58 7.83 -8.29
N ARG A 26 -18.30 7.74 -7.97
CA ARG A 26 -17.68 8.46 -6.84
C ARG A 26 -17.47 9.95 -7.09
N MET A 27 -17.55 10.42 -8.33
CA MET A 27 -17.59 11.84 -8.66
C MET A 27 -18.97 12.49 -8.40
N GLN A 28 -20.01 11.70 -8.19
CA GLN A 28 -21.36 12.22 -7.93
C GLN A 28 -21.42 12.83 -6.53
N CYS A 29 -21.48 14.16 -6.45
CA CYS A 29 -21.62 14.90 -5.20
C CYS A 29 -22.13 16.33 -5.46
N ASP A 30 -22.75 16.92 -4.43
CA ASP A 30 -23.31 18.27 -4.47
C ASP A 30 -22.32 19.34 -3.98
N VAL A 31 -21.10 18.94 -3.64
CA VAL A 31 -20.04 19.82 -3.13
C VAL A 31 -18.79 19.75 -4.02
N PRO A 32 -17.89 20.76 -3.96
CA PRO A 32 -16.64 20.69 -4.68
C PRO A 32 -15.82 19.46 -4.30
N PHE A 33 -15.27 18.78 -5.30
CA PHE A 33 -14.42 17.62 -5.12
C PHE A 33 -13.08 17.74 -5.84
N GLY A 34 -12.14 16.90 -5.47
CA GLY A 34 -10.82 16.79 -6.07
C GLY A 34 -10.24 15.38 -5.90
N ALA A 35 -8.94 15.24 -6.03
CA ALA A 35 -8.27 13.96 -5.88
C ALA A 35 -6.86 14.08 -5.29
N TYR A 36 -6.41 13.02 -4.63
CA TYR A 36 -5.01 12.82 -4.31
C TYR A 36 -4.21 12.57 -5.59
N LEU A 37 -3.01 13.11 -5.68
CA LEU A 37 -2.13 12.89 -6.83
C LEU A 37 -0.67 12.82 -6.35
N SER A 38 -0.15 11.61 -6.20
CA SER A 38 1.27 11.37 -5.88
C SER A 38 2.15 11.21 -7.13
N GLY A 39 1.52 11.07 -8.31
CA GLY A 39 2.21 10.69 -9.53
C GLY A 39 2.44 9.18 -9.68
N GLY A 40 2.09 8.37 -8.67
CA GLY A 40 2.01 6.92 -8.79
C GLY A 40 0.88 6.48 -9.70
N VAL A 41 0.92 5.21 -10.16
CA VAL A 41 -0.04 4.67 -11.14
C VAL A 41 -1.48 4.79 -10.64
N ASP A 42 -1.72 4.45 -9.39
CA ASP A 42 -3.06 4.33 -8.82
C ASP A 42 -3.77 5.69 -8.74
N SER A 43 -3.14 6.67 -8.08
CA SER A 43 -3.69 8.03 -7.98
C SER A 43 -3.79 8.71 -9.35
N SER A 44 -2.82 8.48 -10.23
CA SER A 44 -2.82 9.07 -11.58
C SER A 44 -3.92 8.48 -12.45
N SER A 45 -4.23 7.19 -12.30
CA SER A 45 -5.32 6.53 -13.03
C SER A 45 -6.68 7.09 -12.62
N VAL A 46 -6.91 7.30 -11.31
CA VAL A 46 -8.12 7.96 -10.81
C VAL A 46 -8.27 9.35 -11.43
N VAL A 47 -7.21 10.18 -11.35
CA VAL A 47 -7.24 11.55 -11.88
C VAL A 47 -7.41 11.57 -13.41
N ALA A 48 -6.82 10.61 -14.13
CA ALA A 48 -6.97 10.51 -15.57
C ALA A 48 -8.43 10.24 -15.99
N VAL A 49 -9.11 9.34 -15.29
CA VAL A 49 -10.55 9.09 -15.53
C VAL A 49 -11.38 10.31 -15.14
N MET A 50 -11.13 10.91 -13.96
CA MET A 50 -11.83 12.13 -13.54
C MET A 50 -11.69 13.25 -14.58
N SER A 51 -10.49 13.48 -15.11
CA SER A 51 -10.22 14.54 -16.09
C SER A 51 -10.94 14.31 -17.43
N ARG A 52 -11.24 13.06 -17.80
CA ARG A 52 -12.04 12.74 -19.00
C ARG A 52 -13.53 13.04 -18.82
N HIS A 53 -14.04 12.90 -17.58
CA HIS A 53 -15.47 12.98 -17.30
C HIS A 53 -15.89 14.26 -16.58
N HIS A 54 -14.95 15.13 -16.22
CA HIS A 54 -15.25 16.41 -15.60
C HIS A 54 -14.99 17.58 -16.55
N SER A 55 -15.97 18.48 -16.69
CA SER A 55 -15.90 19.61 -17.62
C SER A 55 -14.94 20.74 -17.17
N ARG A 56 -14.61 20.78 -15.89
CA ARG A 56 -13.67 21.74 -15.30
C ARG A 56 -12.35 21.03 -14.96
N LYS A 57 -11.28 21.81 -14.74
CA LYS A 57 -10.03 21.25 -14.24
C LYS A 57 -10.26 20.57 -12.89
N VAL A 58 -9.86 19.31 -12.78
CA VAL A 58 -9.87 18.57 -11.53
C VAL A 58 -8.87 19.20 -10.56
N LYS A 59 -9.29 19.47 -9.33
CA LYS A 59 -8.37 19.89 -8.28
C LYS A 59 -7.58 18.69 -7.79
N THR A 60 -6.25 18.79 -7.77
CA THR A 60 -5.39 17.71 -7.33
C THR A 60 -4.45 18.18 -6.23
N PHE A 61 -4.11 17.27 -5.30
CA PHE A 61 -3.39 17.58 -4.09
C PHE A 61 -2.24 16.61 -3.88
N CYS A 62 -1.06 17.15 -3.52
CA CYS A 62 0.13 16.38 -3.20
C CYS A 62 0.77 16.89 -1.93
N LEU A 63 1.41 15.96 -1.18
CA LEU A 63 2.18 16.24 0.02
C LEU A 63 3.67 15.99 -0.26
N GLY A 64 4.53 16.86 0.25
CA GLY A 64 5.97 16.69 0.28
C GLY A 64 6.56 17.05 1.63
N TYR A 65 7.83 16.75 1.80
CA TYR A 65 8.60 17.05 3.00
C TYR A 65 9.85 17.85 2.62
N GLU A 66 10.18 18.89 3.40
CA GLU A 66 11.27 19.82 3.06
C GLU A 66 12.64 19.14 3.17
N ASP A 67 12.87 18.40 4.25
CA ASP A 67 14.12 17.72 4.52
C ASP A 67 13.97 16.20 4.33
N GLN A 68 14.47 15.70 3.23
CA GLN A 68 14.58 14.25 3.04
C GLN A 68 16.05 13.85 3.17
N PRO A 69 16.42 13.05 4.17
CA PRO A 69 17.75 12.49 4.22
C PRO A 69 18.01 11.63 2.98
N GLU A 70 19.24 11.67 2.47
CA GLU A 70 19.69 10.72 1.44
C GLU A 70 19.53 9.30 1.99
N GLY A 71 18.81 8.43 1.28
CA GLY A 71 18.63 7.04 1.71
C GLY A 71 17.23 6.47 1.40
N GLN A 72 16.78 5.54 2.24
CA GLN A 72 15.54 4.77 2.05
C GLN A 72 14.25 5.61 1.86
N PHE A 73 14.26 6.87 2.30
CA PHE A 73 13.10 7.77 2.21
C PHE A 73 13.17 8.76 1.03
N ALA A 74 14.22 8.71 0.20
CA ALA A 74 14.37 9.61 -0.96
C ALA A 74 13.21 9.50 -1.97
N GLY A 75 12.46 8.41 -1.97
CA GLY A 75 11.33 8.18 -2.86
C GLY A 75 10.18 9.18 -2.72
N LYS A 76 9.91 9.70 -1.52
CA LYS A 76 8.79 10.63 -1.29
C LYS A 76 9.00 12.05 -1.83
N MET A 77 10.25 12.48 -2.04
CA MET A 77 10.53 13.72 -2.79
C MET A 77 10.18 13.57 -4.27
N GLN A 78 10.26 12.37 -4.81
CA GLN A 78 9.92 12.09 -6.19
C GLN A 78 8.41 12.20 -6.42
N ASP A 79 7.57 11.94 -5.41
CA ASP A 79 6.12 12.05 -5.52
C ASP A 79 5.68 13.44 -5.98
N ILE A 80 6.25 14.51 -5.44
CA ILE A 80 5.95 15.89 -5.88
C ILE A 80 6.35 16.10 -7.34
N VAL A 81 7.52 15.61 -7.74
CA VAL A 81 8.01 15.78 -9.11
C VAL A 81 7.09 15.06 -10.10
N TYR A 82 6.74 13.81 -9.79
CA TYR A 82 5.82 13.03 -10.62
C TYR A 82 4.39 13.59 -10.59
N ALA A 83 3.91 14.04 -9.44
CA ALA A 83 2.61 14.69 -9.33
C ALA A 83 2.50 15.95 -10.19
N ARG A 84 3.54 16.79 -10.18
CA ARG A 84 3.62 17.99 -11.05
C ARG A 84 3.60 17.62 -12.54
N GLU A 85 4.33 16.58 -12.92
CA GLU A 85 4.35 16.12 -14.30
C GLU A 85 2.99 15.58 -14.73
N MET A 86 2.39 14.72 -13.91
CA MET A 86 1.06 14.19 -14.19
C MET A 86 -0.01 15.27 -14.20
N SER A 87 0.06 16.23 -13.29
CA SER A 87 -0.83 17.40 -13.29
C SER A 87 -0.76 18.19 -14.61
N LYS A 88 0.45 18.44 -15.12
CA LYS A 88 0.64 19.11 -16.41
C LYS A 88 0.04 18.31 -17.57
N ARG A 89 0.28 16.98 -17.59
CA ARG A 89 -0.23 16.09 -18.64
C ARG A 89 -1.76 16.00 -18.64
N LEU A 90 -2.36 15.96 -17.46
CA LEU A 90 -3.81 15.82 -17.28
C LEU A 90 -4.55 17.17 -17.22
N GLY A 91 -3.80 18.29 -17.17
CA GLY A 91 -4.36 19.63 -17.16
C GLY A 91 -5.12 19.99 -15.89
N THR A 92 -4.71 19.47 -14.73
CA THR A 92 -5.39 19.67 -13.45
C THR A 92 -5.08 21.03 -12.81
N ASP A 93 -5.85 21.42 -11.79
CA ASP A 93 -5.59 22.54 -10.88
C ASP A 93 -4.88 21.97 -9.65
N HIS A 94 -3.53 21.99 -9.66
CA HIS A 94 -2.69 21.26 -8.72
C HIS A 94 -2.24 22.10 -7.53
N HIS A 95 -2.38 21.56 -6.34
CA HIS A 95 -2.01 22.17 -5.08
C HIS A 95 -1.05 21.27 -4.31
N GLU A 96 -0.02 21.88 -3.72
CA GLU A 96 1.01 21.17 -2.97
C GLU A 96 1.12 21.69 -1.53
N LEU A 97 1.45 20.80 -0.61
CA LEU A 97 1.84 21.13 0.74
C LEU A 97 3.21 20.51 1.01
N ILE A 98 4.18 21.34 1.38
CA ILE A 98 5.49 20.89 1.83
C ILE A 98 5.56 21.10 3.34
N ILE A 99 5.91 20.04 4.09
CA ILE A 99 5.95 20.02 5.54
C ILE A 99 7.39 19.98 6.01
N THR A 100 7.73 20.82 6.98
CA THR A 100 9.00 20.80 7.70
C THR A 100 8.98 19.77 8.83
N ALA A 101 10.15 19.36 9.33
CA ALA A 101 10.27 18.48 10.49
C ALA A 101 9.57 19.07 11.73
N ASP A 102 9.71 20.38 11.95
CA ASP A 102 9.07 21.06 13.08
C ASP A 102 7.54 21.03 12.97
N GLN A 103 6.99 21.34 11.80
CA GLN A 103 5.54 21.25 11.56
C GLN A 103 5.02 19.84 11.76
N PHE A 104 5.80 18.84 11.35
CA PHE A 104 5.46 17.44 11.57
C PHE A 104 5.36 17.15 13.06
N ALA A 105 6.42 17.48 13.83
CA ALA A 105 6.48 17.24 15.28
C ALA A 105 5.37 17.97 16.04
N GLU A 106 5.12 19.24 15.74
CA GLU A 106 4.08 20.05 16.36
C GLU A 106 2.67 19.51 16.09
N THR A 107 2.46 18.87 14.94
CA THR A 107 1.13 18.35 14.54
C THR A 107 0.85 16.96 15.10
N MET A 108 1.87 16.18 15.46
CA MET A 108 1.73 14.79 15.91
C MET A 108 0.73 14.58 17.06
N PRO A 109 0.65 15.42 18.11
CA PRO A 109 -0.38 15.27 19.14
C PRO A 109 -1.81 15.30 18.60
N SER A 110 -2.06 16.15 17.59
CA SER A 110 -3.38 16.24 16.93
C SER A 110 -3.67 15.01 16.04
N VAL A 111 -2.64 14.49 15.39
CA VAL A 111 -2.75 13.23 14.61
C VAL A 111 -3.12 12.07 15.53
N LEU A 112 -2.41 11.92 16.65
CA LEU A 112 -2.66 10.85 17.62
C LEU A 112 -4.06 10.95 18.23
N SER A 113 -4.55 12.18 18.50
CA SER A 113 -5.89 12.37 19.04
C SER A 113 -7.03 12.13 18.04
N ALA A 114 -6.72 11.94 16.75
CA ALA A 114 -7.71 11.52 15.76
C ALA A 114 -8.08 10.03 15.84
N PHE A 115 -7.36 9.25 16.65
CA PHE A 115 -7.62 7.82 16.87
C PHE A 115 -8.05 7.55 18.30
N ASP A 116 -9.02 6.65 18.47
CA ASP A 116 -9.49 6.15 19.78
C ASP A 116 -8.72 4.90 20.23
N GLU A 117 -7.82 4.42 19.42
CA GLU A 117 -7.05 3.17 19.60
C GLU A 117 -5.60 3.36 19.16
N PRO A 118 -4.68 2.48 19.58
CA PRO A 118 -3.31 2.50 19.08
C PRO A 118 -3.27 2.46 17.56
N PHE A 119 -2.49 3.34 16.98
CA PHE A 119 -2.38 3.52 15.53
C PHE A 119 -0.97 3.17 15.06
N SER A 120 -0.89 2.45 13.96
CA SER A 120 0.35 2.16 13.25
C SER A 120 0.13 2.39 11.75
N GLY A 121 0.86 3.32 11.14
CA GLY A 121 0.74 3.60 9.71
C GLY A 121 1.21 5.00 9.34
N THR A 122 0.93 5.38 8.10
CA THR A 122 1.31 6.69 7.57
C THR A 122 0.36 7.78 8.04
N VAL A 123 0.90 8.91 8.45
CA VAL A 123 0.13 10.08 8.86
C VAL A 123 -0.04 11.12 7.73
N SER A 124 0.44 10.78 6.54
CA SER A 124 0.42 11.68 5.38
C SER A 124 -0.98 12.17 5.03
N THR A 125 -1.99 11.32 5.21
CA THR A 125 -3.41 11.66 4.96
C THR A 125 -3.90 12.81 5.82
N TYR A 126 -3.44 12.92 7.07
CA TYR A 126 -3.80 14.05 7.94
C TYR A 126 -3.33 15.38 7.35
N PHE A 127 -2.06 15.47 7.00
CA PHE A 127 -1.47 16.69 6.44
C PHE A 127 -2.04 17.03 5.07
N LEU A 128 -2.26 16.01 4.23
CA LEU A 128 -2.87 16.21 2.93
C LEU A 128 -4.31 16.74 3.07
N SER A 129 -5.06 16.24 4.03
CA SER A 129 -6.42 16.68 4.31
C SER A 129 -6.47 18.11 4.90
N MET A 130 -5.43 18.53 5.63
CA MET A 130 -5.23 19.93 5.99
C MET A 130 -5.19 20.88 4.78
N LEU A 131 -4.55 20.45 3.68
CA LEU A 131 -4.53 21.20 2.43
C LEU A 131 -5.89 21.13 1.74
N ILE A 132 -6.43 19.93 1.58
CA ILE A 132 -7.65 19.63 0.82
C ILE A 132 -8.85 20.42 1.33
N LYS A 133 -9.04 20.50 2.67
CA LYS A 133 -10.18 21.20 3.29
C LYS A 133 -10.32 22.68 2.90
N LYS A 134 -9.22 23.29 2.45
CA LYS A 134 -9.21 24.69 1.98
C LYS A 134 -9.84 24.87 0.60
N HIS A 135 -9.99 23.78 -0.14
CA HIS A 135 -10.38 23.81 -1.55
C HIS A 135 -11.63 22.98 -1.85
N VAL A 136 -11.77 21.81 -1.23
CA VAL A 136 -12.87 20.86 -1.49
C VAL A 136 -13.31 20.15 -0.21
N LYS A 137 -14.43 19.42 -0.29
CA LYS A 137 -14.98 18.62 0.80
C LYS A 137 -14.89 17.12 0.55
N VAL A 138 -14.75 16.73 -0.70
CA VAL A 138 -14.64 15.35 -1.15
C VAL A 138 -13.36 15.20 -1.95
N ALA A 139 -12.62 14.11 -1.73
CA ALA A 139 -11.45 13.77 -2.52
C ALA A 139 -11.47 12.28 -2.90
N LEU A 140 -11.12 11.98 -4.16
CA LEU A 140 -10.91 10.60 -4.58
C LEU A 140 -9.44 10.23 -4.37
N SER A 141 -9.17 9.00 -3.95
CA SER A 141 -7.83 8.48 -3.72
C SER A 141 -7.57 7.18 -4.48
N GLY A 142 -6.31 6.77 -4.54
CA GLY A 142 -5.87 5.51 -5.13
C GLY A 142 -5.79 4.34 -4.14
N ASP A 143 -6.21 4.54 -2.89
CA ASP A 143 -6.14 3.52 -1.85
C ASP A 143 -6.96 2.28 -2.21
N GLY A 144 -6.47 1.11 -1.80
CA GLY A 144 -7.04 -0.19 -2.13
C GLY A 144 -6.45 -0.85 -3.39
N ALA A 145 -5.75 -0.10 -4.24
CA ALA A 145 -5.14 -0.66 -5.44
C ALA A 145 -4.02 -1.67 -5.12
N ASP A 146 -3.19 -1.36 -4.14
CA ASP A 146 -2.08 -2.20 -3.72
C ASP A 146 -2.54 -3.55 -3.17
N GLU A 147 -3.63 -3.58 -2.42
CA GLU A 147 -4.22 -4.78 -1.84
C GLU A 147 -4.97 -5.63 -2.89
N LEU A 148 -5.40 -5.02 -3.98
CA LEU A 148 -6.06 -5.73 -5.09
C LEU A 148 -5.07 -6.28 -6.12
N PHE A 149 -4.04 -5.49 -6.47
CA PHE A 149 -3.16 -5.79 -7.61
C PHE A 149 -1.71 -6.12 -7.20
N GLY A 150 -1.34 -5.83 -5.97
CA GLY A 150 -0.04 -6.20 -5.41
C GLY A 150 1.10 -5.22 -5.73
N SER A 151 1.67 -4.61 -4.70
CA SER A 151 2.86 -3.77 -4.80
C SER A 151 3.75 -3.88 -3.57
N TYR A 152 3.18 -4.25 -2.43
CA TYR A 152 3.90 -4.34 -1.17
C TYR A 152 5.01 -5.41 -1.22
N LEU A 153 5.98 -5.28 -0.31
CA LEU A 153 7.09 -6.23 -0.24
C LEU A 153 6.60 -7.68 -0.14
N ALA A 154 5.56 -7.93 0.65
CA ALA A 154 4.97 -9.26 0.78
C ALA A 154 4.46 -9.82 -0.56
N HIS A 155 3.81 -9.00 -1.39
CA HIS A 155 3.34 -9.40 -2.71
C HIS A 155 4.52 -9.68 -3.66
N ARG A 156 5.53 -8.81 -3.64
CA ARG A 156 6.72 -8.92 -4.49
C ARG A 156 7.60 -10.12 -4.14
N LEU A 157 7.54 -10.61 -2.91
CA LEU A 157 8.29 -11.78 -2.44
C LEU A 157 7.59 -13.11 -2.70
N ALA A 158 6.31 -13.12 -3.01
CA ALA A 158 5.53 -14.35 -3.18
C ALA A 158 6.17 -15.30 -4.21
N LEU A 159 6.37 -14.82 -5.44
CA LEU A 159 6.97 -15.62 -6.51
C LEU A 159 8.44 -15.98 -6.24
N PRO A 160 9.32 -15.06 -5.77
CA PRO A 160 10.67 -15.42 -5.34
C PRO A 160 10.71 -16.53 -4.28
N ILE A 161 9.83 -16.51 -3.30
CA ILE A 161 9.78 -17.53 -2.24
C ILE A 161 9.36 -18.88 -2.82
N GLU A 162 8.30 -18.93 -3.61
CA GLU A 162 7.88 -20.17 -4.29
C GLU A 162 9.02 -20.75 -5.11
N LYS A 163 9.66 -19.93 -5.93
CA LYS A 163 10.75 -20.39 -6.80
C LYS A 163 11.96 -20.84 -6.02
N TYR A 164 12.31 -20.15 -4.94
CA TYR A 164 13.39 -20.57 -4.06
C TYR A 164 13.11 -21.95 -3.44
N LEU A 165 11.91 -22.19 -2.94
CA LEU A 165 11.52 -23.47 -2.36
C LEU A 165 11.54 -24.61 -3.40
N GLU A 166 11.09 -24.37 -4.64
CA GLU A 166 11.23 -25.35 -5.72
C GLU A 166 12.70 -25.70 -6.01
N LEU A 167 13.55 -24.67 -6.08
CA LEU A 167 14.98 -24.85 -6.33
C LEU A 167 15.66 -25.65 -5.21
N THR A 168 15.33 -25.40 -3.94
CA THR A 168 15.88 -26.16 -2.80
C THR A 168 15.52 -27.65 -2.84
N GLN A 169 14.39 -28.02 -3.42
CA GLN A 169 14.00 -29.43 -3.58
C GLN A 169 14.77 -30.12 -4.74
N ARG A 170 15.14 -29.35 -5.77
CA ARG A 170 15.79 -29.87 -6.98
C ARG A 170 17.32 -29.87 -6.88
N VAL A 171 17.90 -28.83 -6.28
CA VAL A 171 19.34 -28.63 -6.21
C VAL A 171 19.89 -29.19 -4.90
N ARG A 172 20.86 -30.11 -4.99
CA ARG A 172 21.60 -30.57 -3.81
C ARG A 172 22.81 -29.66 -3.57
N GLY A 173 22.67 -28.68 -2.69
CA GLY A 173 23.72 -27.74 -2.35
C GLY A 173 23.30 -26.29 -2.47
N PRO A 174 24.26 -25.35 -2.39
CA PRO A 174 23.94 -23.91 -2.53
C PRO A 174 23.33 -23.61 -3.89
N ILE A 175 22.32 -22.75 -3.89
CA ILE A 175 21.73 -22.23 -5.12
C ILE A 175 22.61 -21.06 -5.56
N GLU A 176 23.15 -21.15 -6.77
CA GLU A 176 24.01 -20.13 -7.36
C GLU A 176 23.28 -19.46 -8.53
N TRP A 177 23.34 -18.13 -8.57
CA TRP A 177 22.72 -17.31 -9.62
C TRP A 177 23.17 -17.72 -11.04
N SER A 178 24.45 -18.08 -11.18
CA SER A 178 25.06 -18.51 -12.46
C SER A 178 24.42 -19.76 -13.05
N ASN A 179 23.84 -20.61 -12.22
CA ASN A 179 23.30 -21.91 -12.59
C ASN A 179 21.81 -21.88 -12.92
N LEU A 180 21.19 -20.69 -12.82
CA LEU A 180 19.76 -20.50 -13.11
C LEU A 180 19.53 -20.23 -14.60
N SER A 181 18.43 -20.77 -15.12
CA SER A 181 17.93 -20.38 -16.44
C SER A 181 17.41 -18.93 -16.42
N GLU A 182 17.28 -18.31 -17.59
CA GLU A 182 16.73 -16.95 -17.71
C GLU A 182 15.28 -16.86 -17.19
N GLU A 183 14.49 -17.91 -17.40
CA GLU A 183 13.13 -18.01 -16.84
C GLU A 183 13.13 -18.04 -15.30
N GLU A 184 14.04 -18.80 -14.71
CA GLU A 184 14.18 -18.86 -13.25
C GLU A 184 14.66 -17.53 -12.67
N LYS A 185 15.58 -16.83 -13.34
CA LYS A 185 16.06 -15.50 -12.96
C LYS A 185 14.92 -14.46 -12.96
N GLN A 186 13.95 -14.60 -13.85
CA GLN A 186 12.81 -13.68 -13.88
C GLN A 186 11.99 -13.70 -12.59
N ALA A 187 11.88 -14.84 -11.93
CA ALA A 187 11.20 -14.93 -10.63
C ALA A 187 11.86 -14.06 -9.55
N PHE A 188 13.15 -13.78 -9.68
CA PHE A 188 13.93 -12.99 -8.72
C PHE A 188 14.12 -11.52 -9.14
N ARG A 189 13.43 -11.03 -10.18
CA ARG A 189 13.51 -9.62 -10.62
C ARG A 189 13.34 -8.59 -9.50
N PRO A 190 12.52 -8.81 -8.45
CA PRO A 190 12.42 -7.84 -7.34
C PRO A 190 13.74 -7.53 -6.63
N PHE A 191 14.76 -8.36 -6.80
CA PHE A 191 16.08 -8.19 -6.17
C PHE A 191 17.11 -7.41 -7.03
N GLU A 192 16.77 -7.01 -8.26
CA GLU A 192 17.58 -6.11 -9.10
C GLU A 192 19.08 -6.45 -9.15
N ASN A 193 19.47 -7.62 -9.58
CA ASN A 193 20.87 -8.06 -9.67
C ASN A 193 21.61 -8.26 -8.32
N ARG A 194 20.91 -8.25 -7.20
CA ARG A 194 21.47 -8.68 -5.90
C ARG A 194 21.24 -10.16 -5.75
N ASP A 195 22.19 -10.86 -5.10
CA ASP A 195 21.96 -12.26 -4.73
C ASP A 195 20.84 -12.35 -3.68
N PRO A 196 19.69 -12.96 -4.03
CA PRO A 196 18.56 -13.02 -3.12
C PRO A 196 18.65 -14.17 -2.11
N PHE A 197 19.57 -15.12 -2.30
CA PHE A 197 19.46 -16.43 -1.68
C PHE A 197 19.72 -16.43 -0.19
N VAL A 198 20.66 -15.58 0.29
CA VAL A 198 20.90 -15.42 1.74
C VAL A 198 19.63 -14.89 2.44
N PHE A 199 19.00 -13.89 1.85
CA PHE A 199 17.76 -13.34 2.39
C PHE A 199 16.60 -14.35 2.31
N LEU A 200 16.41 -14.97 1.15
CA LEU A 200 15.33 -15.95 0.99
C LEU A 200 15.51 -17.17 1.89
N GLN A 201 16.75 -17.60 2.11
CA GLN A 201 17.04 -18.68 3.06
C GLN A 201 16.57 -18.34 4.48
N SER A 202 16.64 -17.09 4.88
CA SER A 202 16.25 -16.66 6.23
C SER A 202 14.74 -16.57 6.43
N ILE A 203 13.96 -16.35 5.36
CA ILE A 203 12.52 -16.11 5.46
C ILE A 203 11.64 -17.15 4.77
N ALA A 204 12.15 -17.85 3.74
CA ALA A 204 11.32 -18.71 2.91
C ALA A 204 10.70 -19.86 3.70
N SER A 205 9.41 -20.01 3.57
CA SER A 205 8.61 -21.08 4.14
C SER A 205 7.46 -21.42 3.21
N SER A 206 7.05 -22.68 3.18
CA SER A 206 5.83 -23.11 2.49
C SER A 206 4.56 -22.59 3.17
N LYS A 207 4.65 -22.18 4.43
CA LYS A 207 3.58 -21.54 5.16
C LYS A 207 3.67 -20.02 4.99
N ILE A 208 2.62 -19.43 4.44
CA ILE A 208 2.57 -17.98 4.22
C ILE A 208 2.62 -17.23 5.55
N SER A 209 2.00 -17.76 6.60
CA SER A 209 2.04 -17.21 7.95
C SER A 209 3.46 -17.03 8.48
N ALA A 210 4.34 -17.98 8.26
CA ALA A 210 5.71 -17.94 8.78
C ALA A 210 6.55 -16.84 8.11
N TRP A 211 6.58 -16.76 6.79
CA TRP A 211 7.40 -15.76 6.11
C TRP A 211 6.80 -14.34 6.19
N ARG A 212 5.47 -14.20 6.22
CA ARG A 212 4.83 -12.90 6.46
C ARG A 212 5.16 -12.36 7.85
N ASN A 213 5.18 -13.21 8.86
CA ASN A 213 5.59 -12.81 10.21
C ASN A 213 7.05 -12.32 10.25
N SER A 214 7.92 -12.89 9.41
CA SER A 214 9.33 -12.44 9.29
C SER A 214 9.47 -11.01 8.71
N LEU A 215 8.43 -10.45 8.10
CA LEU A 215 8.38 -9.07 7.61
C LEU A 215 7.86 -8.07 8.64
N SER A 216 7.50 -8.51 9.83
CA SER A 216 7.06 -7.63 10.92
C SER A 216 8.20 -6.68 11.33
N VAL A 217 7.86 -5.42 11.62
CA VAL A 217 8.84 -4.38 12.03
C VAL A 217 9.53 -4.77 13.33
N PHE A 218 8.81 -5.37 14.26
CA PHE A 218 9.33 -5.91 15.52
C PHE A 218 8.81 -7.32 15.72
N ASN A 219 9.71 -8.27 15.92
CA ASN A 219 9.35 -9.61 16.40
C ASN A 219 9.13 -9.59 17.93
N ASP A 220 8.60 -10.68 18.48
CA ASP A 220 8.25 -10.73 19.91
C ASP A 220 9.48 -10.66 20.83
N ALA A 221 10.63 -11.12 20.41
CA ALA A 221 11.86 -11.01 21.17
C ALA A 221 12.34 -9.54 21.23
N GLU A 222 12.25 -8.81 20.14
CA GLU A 222 12.57 -7.39 20.07
C GLU A 222 11.59 -6.55 20.91
N LYS A 223 10.28 -6.85 20.84
CA LYS A 223 9.27 -6.21 21.69
C LYS A 223 9.59 -6.39 23.17
N ARG A 224 10.00 -7.61 23.58
CA ARG A 224 10.39 -7.89 24.98
C ARG A 224 11.64 -7.13 25.44
N GLN A 225 12.51 -6.71 24.51
CA GLN A 225 13.65 -5.86 24.84
C GLN A 225 13.29 -4.38 24.96
N LEU A 226 12.23 -3.96 24.26
CA LEU A 226 11.80 -2.56 24.22
C LEU A 226 10.80 -2.19 25.31
N LEU A 227 10.00 -3.16 25.76
CA LEU A 227 8.90 -2.95 26.68
C LEU A 227 9.22 -3.55 28.06
N THR A 228 8.69 -2.93 29.13
CA THR A 228 8.87 -3.41 30.49
C THR A 228 7.98 -4.64 30.79
N ASP A 229 8.37 -5.46 31.75
CA ASP A 229 7.56 -6.60 32.22
C ASP A 229 6.17 -6.14 32.71
N GLU A 230 6.11 -5.00 33.40
CA GLU A 230 4.87 -4.37 33.84
C GLU A 230 3.93 -4.07 32.67
N PHE A 231 4.47 -3.60 31.54
CA PHE A 231 3.68 -3.34 30.34
C PHE A 231 3.06 -4.64 29.78
N PHE A 232 3.84 -5.73 29.75
CA PHE A 232 3.33 -7.03 29.32
C PHE A 232 2.28 -7.61 30.26
N GLU A 233 2.41 -7.39 31.56
CA GLU A 233 1.39 -7.82 32.55
C GLU A 233 0.05 -7.08 32.34
N VAL A 234 0.11 -5.79 32.02
CA VAL A 234 -1.09 -4.96 31.77
C VAL A 234 -1.76 -5.30 30.44
N MET A 235 -0.98 -5.63 29.41
CA MET A 235 -1.53 -5.97 28.09
C MET A 235 -2.29 -7.32 28.11
N GLY A 236 -2.10 -8.15 29.12
CA GLY A 236 -2.67 -9.49 29.16
C GLY A 236 -1.91 -10.51 28.27
N PRO A 237 -2.44 -11.72 28.12
CA PRO A 237 -1.79 -12.72 27.29
C PRO A 237 -1.64 -12.18 25.86
N PRO A 238 -0.48 -12.42 25.22
CA PRO A 238 -0.27 -11.99 23.85
C PRO A 238 -1.42 -12.50 22.97
N VAL A 239 -1.86 -11.65 22.09
CA VAL A 239 -2.72 -12.04 20.96
C VAL A 239 -2.11 -13.31 20.35
N PRO A 240 -2.91 -14.32 19.95
CA PRO A 240 -2.38 -15.59 19.42
C PRO A 240 -1.16 -15.34 18.55
N GLU A 241 -0.06 -16.02 18.84
CA GLU A 241 1.31 -15.71 18.40
C GLU A 241 1.45 -15.47 16.91
N ASN A 242 0.42 -15.80 16.12
CA ASN A 242 0.44 -15.54 14.69
C ASN A 242 -0.98 -15.43 14.13
N ILE A 243 -1.49 -14.21 14.03
CA ILE A 243 -2.78 -13.94 13.36
C ILE A 243 -2.80 -14.53 11.95
N TYR A 244 -1.67 -14.55 11.26
CA TYR A 244 -1.54 -15.14 9.93
C TYR A 244 -1.76 -16.66 9.92
N GLU A 245 -1.47 -17.40 11.02
CA GLU A 245 -1.77 -18.84 11.12
C GLU A 245 -3.26 -19.11 11.16
N VAL A 246 -3.99 -18.28 11.89
CA VAL A 246 -5.46 -18.38 11.94
C VAL A 246 -6.05 -18.06 10.58
N MET A 247 -5.55 -17.03 9.92
CA MET A 247 -6.01 -16.63 8.61
C MET A 247 -5.69 -17.66 7.53
N GLU A 248 -4.50 -18.25 7.57
CA GLU A 248 -4.06 -19.24 6.58
C GLU A 248 -5.06 -20.40 6.45
N GLN A 249 -5.77 -20.73 7.53
CA GLN A 249 -6.81 -21.75 7.54
C GLN A 249 -8.09 -21.34 6.80
N THR A 250 -8.29 -20.04 6.57
CA THR A 250 -9.48 -19.47 5.97
C THR A 250 -9.24 -18.96 4.55
N LEU A 251 -8.01 -19.06 4.04
CA LEU A 251 -7.66 -18.61 2.70
C LEU A 251 -8.28 -19.50 1.63
N THR A 252 -8.81 -18.87 0.60
CA THR A 252 -9.43 -19.54 -0.56
C THR A 252 -8.51 -19.59 -1.78
N ALA A 253 -7.57 -18.67 -1.86
CA ALA A 253 -6.57 -18.61 -2.92
C ALA A 253 -5.63 -19.82 -2.90
N LYS A 254 -5.13 -20.20 -4.06
CA LYS A 254 -4.29 -21.41 -4.20
C LYS A 254 -2.80 -21.09 -4.23
N ASP A 255 -2.40 -20.04 -4.95
CA ASP A 255 -1.02 -19.62 -5.09
C ASP A 255 -0.63 -18.58 -4.03
N THR A 256 0.67 -18.43 -3.80
CA THR A 256 1.22 -17.60 -2.73
C THR A 256 0.94 -16.12 -2.91
N LEU A 257 0.92 -15.62 -4.16
CA LEU A 257 0.62 -14.21 -4.42
C LEU A 257 -0.84 -13.91 -4.05
N ASN A 258 -1.79 -14.67 -4.58
CA ASN A 258 -3.20 -14.44 -4.29
C ASN A 258 -3.55 -14.70 -2.82
N LYS A 259 -2.88 -15.65 -2.13
CA LYS A 259 -3.00 -15.79 -0.68
C LYS A 259 -2.52 -14.54 0.06
N SER A 260 -1.40 -13.95 -0.38
CA SER A 260 -0.88 -12.73 0.23
C SER A 260 -1.82 -11.54 0.03
N LEU A 261 -2.40 -11.38 -1.16
CA LEU A 261 -3.42 -10.38 -1.45
C LEU A 261 -4.69 -10.60 -0.62
N GLU A 262 -5.16 -11.84 -0.50
CA GLU A 262 -6.34 -12.20 0.29
C GLU A 262 -6.16 -11.87 1.78
N ILE A 263 -4.95 -12.05 2.33
CA ILE A 263 -4.61 -11.62 3.70
C ILE A 263 -4.75 -10.11 3.81
N ASP A 264 -4.15 -9.36 2.89
CA ASP A 264 -4.17 -7.89 2.97
C ASP A 264 -5.57 -7.31 2.77
N GLN A 265 -6.38 -7.92 1.91
CA GLN A 265 -7.79 -7.55 1.75
C GLN A 265 -8.64 -7.82 2.99
N LYS A 266 -8.34 -8.89 3.74
CA LYS A 266 -9.09 -9.28 4.95
C LYS A 266 -8.62 -8.58 6.22
N GLU A 267 -7.33 -8.22 6.29
CA GLU A 267 -6.73 -7.69 7.53
C GLU A 267 -6.16 -6.28 7.35
N LEU A 268 -5.19 -6.10 6.46
CA LEU A 268 -4.49 -4.83 6.34
C LEU A 268 -5.44 -3.71 5.87
N LEU A 269 -6.22 -4.00 4.84
CA LEU A 269 -7.13 -3.03 4.24
C LEU A 269 -8.21 -2.55 5.23
N PRO A 270 -9.03 -3.43 5.85
CA PRO A 270 -10.10 -3.00 6.75
C PRO A 270 -9.61 -2.52 8.12
N ASN A 271 -8.48 -3.02 8.63
CA ASN A 271 -8.03 -2.73 9.99
C ASN A 271 -6.95 -1.65 10.06
N GLN A 272 -6.31 -1.31 8.94
CA GLN A 272 -5.25 -0.31 8.92
C GLN A 272 -5.48 0.75 7.82
N VAL A 273 -5.53 0.35 6.55
CA VAL A 273 -5.55 1.33 5.43
C VAL A 273 -6.80 2.19 5.47
N LEU A 274 -7.98 1.58 5.46
CA LEU A 274 -9.24 2.33 5.45
C LEU A 274 -9.47 3.14 6.74
N PRO A 275 -9.22 2.62 7.95
CA PRO A 275 -9.35 3.41 9.17
C PRO A 275 -8.45 4.65 9.21
N PHE A 276 -7.18 4.55 8.78
CA PHE A 276 -6.34 5.75 8.79
C PHE A 276 -6.73 6.76 7.70
N VAL A 277 -7.15 6.29 6.53
CA VAL A 277 -7.65 7.18 5.48
C VAL A 277 -8.88 7.94 5.97
N ASP A 278 -9.85 7.24 6.53
CA ASP A 278 -11.11 7.82 7.01
C ASP A 278 -10.87 8.75 8.22
N ARG A 279 -10.26 8.28 9.30
CA ARG A 279 -10.10 9.04 10.53
C ARG A 279 -9.23 10.28 10.35
N LEU A 280 -8.10 10.14 9.63
CA LEU A 280 -7.20 11.28 9.40
C LEU A 280 -7.77 12.33 8.45
N SER A 281 -8.59 11.92 7.47
CA SER A 281 -9.27 12.86 6.59
C SER A 281 -10.47 13.51 7.28
N MET A 282 -11.23 12.74 8.05
CA MET A 282 -12.38 13.24 8.79
C MET A 282 -12.02 14.17 9.94
N ALA A 283 -10.79 14.08 10.51
CA ALA A 283 -10.26 15.09 11.41
C ALA A 283 -10.24 16.50 10.80
N HIS A 284 -10.28 16.59 9.48
CA HIS A 284 -10.38 17.83 8.71
C HIS A 284 -11.71 18.01 7.97
N SER A 285 -12.70 17.15 8.24
CA SER A 285 -14.00 17.16 7.56
C SER A 285 -13.87 17.03 6.04
N VAL A 286 -12.97 16.17 5.59
CA VAL A 286 -12.78 15.78 4.19
C VAL A 286 -13.23 14.33 4.04
N GLU A 287 -14.22 14.09 3.18
CA GLU A 287 -14.65 12.75 2.79
C GLU A 287 -13.71 12.21 1.72
N VAL A 288 -13.06 11.08 1.99
CA VAL A 288 -12.23 10.38 0.99
C VAL A 288 -12.99 9.21 0.42
N ARG A 289 -13.00 9.13 -0.91
CA ARG A 289 -13.64 8.04 -1.66
C ARG A 289 -12.58 7.21 -2.38
N VAL A 290 -12.74 5.90 -2.35
CA VAL A 290 -11.79 4.89 -2.83
C VAL A 290 -12.37 4.10 -4.01
N PRO A 291 -12.21 4.55 -5.27
CA PRO A 291 -12.84 3.92 -6.44
C PRO A 291 -12.40 2.48 -6.68
N TYR A 292 -11.19 2.10 -6.26
CA TYR A 292 -10.69 0.73 -6.43
C TYR A 292 -11.48 -0.31 -5.62
N LEU A 293 -12.23 0.11 -4.61
CA LEU A 293 -12.99 -0.78 -3.73
C LEU A 293 -14.50 -0.79 -4.03
N ASP A 294 -14.86 -0.51 -5.27
CA ASP A 294 -16.26 -0.59 -5.67
C ASP A 294 -16.74 -2.00 -5.90
#